data_e702481aafebb7e5104b861fabd37ee5
#
_entry.id   e702481aafebb7e5104b861fabd37ee5
#
_cell.length_a   1.000
_cell.length_b   1.000
_cell.length_c   1.000
_cell.angle_alpha   90.00
_cell.angle_beta   90.00
_cell.angle_gamma   90.00
#
_symmetry.space_group_name_H-M   'P 1'
#
loop_
_entity.id
_entity.type
_entity.pdbx_description
1 polymer ?
#
loop_
_entity_poly.entity_id
_entity_poly.type
_entity_poly.pdbx_seq_one_letter_code
_entity_poly.pdbx_strand_id
1 'polypeptide(L)'
;MKKPTIFYFVHAHGNGHRATFNMLYPALSVFFNVIAITTNNEITEYLHTKLDVQVLELPPKYPAGYVIPEHTFSKAFEVTPYAIEPAERAKAMAEAITHYKPKAFYCDGVPELAIMVRGMGVPVVLVHLPGNIMNDPTQVFAHELADHIVAHFPCSLEQANYQFASKTYYSGYISQYAGRELKPSNRSDIDNVTVLLGYDNYDEPVLKNITKDQNTQFTIIGNKREYDLGKNCKLLGQVKDIREAIVGEVVISAAGQNTIAELLSLGKRLILLPEPRPYDEQVVHANVLANQNVALLAQENFSTEQWQNVLQKAKIFTPSDKNLVNASAPQEIAQKMKNWYA
;
A
#
# COMPACT_ATOMS: atom_id res chain seq x y z
N MET A 1 -6.71 -31.91 12.76
CA MET A 1 -5.27 -31.60 12.92
C MET A 1 -5.14 -30.14 13.32
N LYS A 2 -4.16 -29.82 14.16
CA LYS A 2 -3.87 -28.43 14.55
C LYS A 2 -3.28 -27.69 13.32
N LYS A 3 -3.81 -26.49 13.00
CA LYS A 3 -3.29 -25.68 11.89
C LYS A 3 -1.82 -25.31 12.14
N PRO A 4 -0.94 -25.35 11.11
CA PRO A 4 0.41 -24.84 11.26
C PRO A 4 0.41 -23.35 11.55
N THR A 5 1.37 -22.86 12.35
CA THR A 5 1.51 -21.46 12.67
C THR A 5 2.32 -20.75 11.60
N ILE A 6 1.89 -19.57 11.20
CA ILE A 6 2.68 -18.61 10.43
C ILE A 6 2.75 -17.27 11.14
N PHE A 7 3.82 -16.55 10.93
CA PHE A 7 3.95 -15.16 11.33
C PHE A 7 3.60 -14.24 10.16
N TYR A 8 2.92 -13.14 10.44
CA TYR A 8 2.62 -12.10 9.47
C TYR A 8 3.03 -10.74 10.03
N PHE A 9 3.98 -10.08 9.40
CA PHE A 9 4.40 -8.75 9.82
C PHE A 9 3.48 -7.68 9.22
N VAL A 10 2.83 -6.89 10.09
CA VAL A 10 2.00 -5.75 9.72
C VAL A 10 2.80 -4.48 10.00
N HIS A 11 3.27 -3.84 8.95
CA HIS A 11 4.08 -2.63 9.07
C HIS A 11 3.29 -1.48 9.70
N ALA A 12 3.95 -0.70 10.55
CA ALA A 12 3.33 0.38 11.30
C ALA A 12 3.15 1.70 10.49
N HIS A 13 3.75 1.78 9.30
CA HIS A 13 3.70 2.99 8.49
C HIS A 13 2.43 3.07 7.65
N GLY A 14 1.56 4.02 7.97
CA GLY A 14 0.30 4.25 7.25
C GLY A 14 -0.75 3.14 7.46
N ASN A 15 -1.88 3.29 6.79
CA ASN A 15 -3.01 2.37 6.90
C ASN A 15 -2.99 1.22 5.88
N GLY A 16 -2.12 1.28 4.86
CA GLY A 16 -2.08 0.35 3.75
C GLY A 16 -1.81 -1.09 4.18
N HIS A 17 -0.75 -1.32 4.95
CA HIS A 17 -0.37 -2.65 5.43
C HIS A 17 -1.45 -3.29 6.30
N ARG A 18 -2.08 -2.50 7.18
CA ARG A 18 -3.22 -2.95 7.99
C ARG A 18 -4.42 -3.33 7.12
N ALA A 19 -4.74 -2.53 6.10
CA ALA A 19 -5.82 -2.82 5.18
C ALA A 19 -5.55 -4.11 4.38
N THR A 20 -4.33 -4.30 3.90
CA THR A 20 -3.90 -5.54 3.23
C THR A 20 -4.03 -6.75 4.16
N PHE A 21 -3.55 -6.65 5.39
CA PHE A 21 -3.72 -7.72 6.39
C PHE A 21 -5.19 -8.08 6.61
N ASN A 22 -6.06 -7.07 6.78
CA ASN A 22 -7.50 -7.29 6.96
C ASN A 22 -8.14 -8.07 5.81
N MET A 23 -7.68 -7.86 4.59
CA MET A 23 -8.18 -8.58 3.41
C MET A 23 -7.62 -10.00 3.29
N LEU A 24 -6.36 -10.22 3.71
CA LEU A 24 -5.69 -11.52 3.59
C LEU A 24 -6.00 -12.45 4.78
N TYR A 25 -6.14 -11.92 5.99
CA TYR A 25 -6.26 -12.70 7.21
C TYR A 25 -7.42 -13.72 7.17
N PRO A 26 -8.65 -13.38 6.73
CA PRO A 26 -9.74 -14.35 6.67
C PRO A 26 -9.41 -15.58 5.82
N ALA A 27 -8.73 -15.39 4.68
CA ALA A 27 -8.34 -16.47 3.80
C ALA A 27 -7.18 -17.30 4.37
N LEU A 28 -6.16 -16.65 4.93
CA LEU A 28 -5.01 -17.31 5.56
C LEU A 28 -5.44 -18.13 6.78
N SER A 29 -6.34 -17.60 7.60
CA SER A 29 -6.83 -18.25 8.81
C SER A 29 -7.61 -19.55 8.55
N VAL A 30 -8.04 -19.79 7.30
CA VAL A 30 -8.61 -21.09 6.91
C VAL A 30 -7.59 -22.22 7.07
N PHE A 31 -6.32 -21.95 6.71
CA PHE A 31 -5.27 -22.97 6.66
C PHE A 31 -4.27 -22.88 7.80
N PHE A 32 -4.11 -21.70 8.39
CA PHE A 32 -3.04 -21.40 9.35
C PHE A 32 -3.57 -20.83 10.66
N ASN A 33 -2.80 -21.06 11.72
CA ASN A 33 -2.84 -20.21 12.91
C ASN A 33 -1.95 -18.99 12.62
N VAL A 34 -2.56 -17.85 12.32
CA VAL A 34 -1.84 -16.61 11.97
C VAL A 34 -1.57 -15.82 13.22
N ILE A 35 -0.30 -15.53 13.48
CA ILE A 35 0.14 -14.61 14.53
C ILE A 35 0.65 -13.35 13.84
N ALA A 36 -0.04 -12.23 14.09
CA ALA A 36 0.37 -10.94 13.59
C ALA A 36 1.57 -10.41 14.40
N ILE A 37 2.50 -9.77 13.73
CA ILE A 37 3.66 -9.13 14.36
C ILE A 37 3.67 -7.66 13.95
N THR A 38 3.78 -6.75 14.90
CA THR A 38 3.82 -5.31 14.63
C THR A 38 4.73 -4.60 15.64
N THR A 39 4.96 -3.30 15.43
CA THR A 39 5.69 -2.42 16.35
C THR A 39 4.83 -1.23 16.81
N ASN A 40 3.51 -1.32 16.67
CA ASN A 40 2.60 -0.20 16.91
C ASN A 40 1.41 -0.64 17.75
N ASN A 41 1.25 -0.01 18.93
CA ASN A 41 0.20 -0.32 19.89
C ASN A 41 -1.22 -0.10 19.32
N GLU A 42 -1.43 0.92 18.47
CA GLU A 42 -2.74 1.17 17.87
C GLU A 42 -3.13 0.03 16.91
N ILE A 43 -2.15 -0.48 16.14
CA ILE A 43 -2.37 -1.64 15.29
C ILE A 43 -2.64 -2.87 16.15
N THR A 44 -1.88 -3.08 17.23
CA THR A 44 -2.07 -4.17 18.18
C THR A 44 -3.49 -4.18 18.73
N GLU A 45 -3.95 -3.04 19.25
CA GLU A 45 -5.31 -2.88 19.77
C GLU A 45 -6.38 -3.13 18.71
N TYR A 46 -6.18 -2.57 17.52
CA TYR A 46 -7.09 -2.77 16.39
C TYR A 46 -7.22 -4.26 16.00
N LEU A 47 -6.11 -4.96 15.85
CA LEU A 47 -6.11 -6.37 15.44
C LEU A 47 -6.76 -7.27 16.49
N HIS A 48 -6.52 -7.01 17.78
CA HIS A 48 -7.19 -7.73 18.86
C HIS A 48 -8.70 -7.48 18.88
N THR A 49 -9.11 -6.21 18.79
CA THR A 49 -10.52 -5.84 18.99
C THR A 49 -11.40 -6.11 17.78
N LYS A 50 -10.84 -6.06 16.57
CA LYS A 50 -11.61 -6.17 15.30
C LYS A 50 -11.50 -7.52 14.63
N LEU A 51 -10.38 -8.24 14.80
CA LEU A 51 -10.13 -9.49 14.09
C LEU A 51 -9.90 -10.69 15.02
N ASP A 52 -9.84 -10.50 16.33
CA ASP A 52 -9.52 -11.55 17.32
C ASP A 52 -8.21 -12.29 16.97
N VAL A 53 -7.20 -11.54 16.53
CA VAL A 53 -5.90 -12.07 16.12
C VAL A 53 -4.93 -12.03 17.29
N GLN A 54 -4.17 -13.11 17.47
CA GLN A 54 -3.01 -13.07 18.35
C GLN A 54 -1.94 -12.14 17.78
N VAL A 55 -1.49 -11.15 18.56
CA VAL A 55 -0.47 -10.19 18.16
C VAL A 55 0.76 -10.33 19.03
N LEU A 56 1.92 -10.26 18.41
CA LEU A 56 3.21 -10.10 19.06
C LEU A 56 3.74 -8.70 18.73
N GLU A 57 3.99 -7.92 19.77
CA GLU A 57 4.56 -6.61 19.61
C GLU A 57 6.09 -6.71 19.72
N LEU A 58 6.78 -6.24 18.65
CA LEU A 58 8.23 -6.16 18.67
C LEU A 58 8.69 -4.80 19.22
N PRO A 59 9.85 -4.77 19.89
CA PRO A 59 10.51 -3.52 20.22
C PRO A 59 10.71 -2.63 18.98
N PRO A 60 10.76 -1.30 19.15
CA PRO A 60 11.01 -0.38 18.04
C PRO A 60 12.37 -0.68 17.37
N LYS A 61 12.52 -0.31 16.11
CA LYS A 61 13.81 -0.43 15.39
C LYS A 61 14.78 0.69 15.78
N TYR A 62 14.23 1.84 16.12
CA TYR A 62 14.99 3.07 16.36
C TYR A 62 14.84 3.52 17.82
N PRO A 63 15.89 4.10 18.40
CA PRO A 63 15.80 4.81 19.67
C PRO A 63 14.74 5.91 19.64
N ALA A 64 14.16 6.22 20.79
CA ALA A 64 13.23 7.34 20.88
C ALA A 64 13.91 8.65 20.45
N GLY A 65 13.24 9.40 19.56
CA GLY A 65 13.77 10.65 19.02
C GLY A 65 14.89 10.48 17.96
N TYR A 66 15.18 9.26 17.54
CA TYR A 66 16.18 9.03 16.50
C TYR A 66 15.73 9.62 15.17
N VAL A 67 16.58 10.45 14.60
CA VAL A 67 16.37 11.00 13.25
C VAL A 67 17.07 10.06 12.26
N ILE A 68 16.31 9.46 11.36
CA ILE A 68 16.87 8.61 10.31
C ILE A 68 17.73 9.48 9.41
N PRO A 69 19.04 9.22 9.29
CA PRO A 69 19.89 10.00 8.42
C PRO A 69 19.49 9.79 6.95
N GLU A 70 19.77 10.80 6.14
CA GLU A 70 19.72 10.61 4.69
C GLU A 70 20.65 9.46 4.30
N HIS A 71 20.18 8.56 3.47
CA HIS A 71 20.92 7.37 3.05
C HIS A 71 21.12 7.37 1.53
N THR A 72 22.18 6.70 1.10
CA THR A 72 22.63 6.72 -0.29
C THR A 72 22.42 5.39 -1.02
N PHE A 73 21.89 4.38 -0.32
CA PHE A 73 21.79 3.00 -0.81
C PHE A 73 23.15 2.38 -1.20
N SER A 74 24.22 2.78 -0.52
CA SER A 74 25.59 2.38 -0.85
C SER A 74 25.94 0.98 -0.27
N LYS A 75 25.28 0.58 0.79
CA LYS A 75 25.53 -0.71 1.48
C LYS A 75 24.25 -1.26 2.11
N ALA A 76 24.24 -2.58 2.32
CA ALA A 76 23.15 -3.21 3.05
C ALA A 76 23.10 -2.73 4.52
N PHE A 77 21.88 -2.66 5.06
CA PHE A 77 21.59 -2.19 6.44
C PHE A 77 22.01 -0.74 6.72
N GLU A 78 22.15 0.09 5.69
CA GLU A 78 22.59 1.48 5.82
C GLU A 78 21.73 2.29 6.81
N VAL A 79 20.42 2.04 6.83
CA VAL A 79 19.46 2.72 7.72
C VAL A 79 19.28 2.05 9.09
N THR A 80 20.05 1.00 9.40
CA THR A 80 19.98 0.35 10.71
C THR A 80 20.86 1.10 11.70
N PRO A 81 20.32 1.60 12.83
CA PRO A 81 21.08 2.39 13.77
C PRO A 81 22.12 1.53 14.52
N TYR A 82 23.23 2.13 14.88
CA TYR A 82 24.19 1.56 15.83
C TYR A 82 23.69 1.79 17.27
N ALA A 83 22.71 0.99 17.70
CA ALA A 83 22.01 1.11 18.97
C ALA A 83 21.60 -0.27 19.49
N ILE A 84 21.01 -0.35 20.68
CA ILE A 84 20.59 -1.62 21.28
C ILE A 84 19.26 -2.14 20.72
N GLU A 85 18.39 -1.26 20.25
CA GLU A 85 17.02 -1.58 19.82
C GLU A 85 16.96 -2.65 18.69
N PRO A 86 17.82 -2.63 17.66
CA PRO A 86 17.88 -3.73 16.69
C PRO A 86 18.18 -5.09 17.34
N ALA A 87 19.04 -5.14 18.34
CA ALA A 87 19.39 -6.38 19.05
C ALA A 87 18.23 -6.86 19.95
N GLU A 88 17.56 -5.96 20.67
CA GLU A 88 16.36 -6.26 21.46
C GLU A 88 15.24 -6.81 20.58
N ARG A 89 15.04 -6.21 19.41
CA ARG A 89 14.08 -6.68 18.41
C ARG A 89 14.44 -8.08 17.88
N ALA A 90 15.72 -8.33 17.61
CA ALA A 90 16.22 -9.65 17.18
C ALA A 90 15.99 -10.71 18.25
N LYS A 91 16.26 -10.37 19.53
CA LYS A 91 16.01 -11.24 20.68
C LYS A 91 14.53 -11.60 20.80
N ALA A 92 13.64 -10.61 20.78
CA ALA A 92 12.19 -10.83 20.86
C ALA A 92 11.68 -11.73 19.72
N MET A 93 12.18 -11.53 18.51
CA MET A 93 11.85 -12.40 17.37
C MET A 93 12.37 -13.83 17.55
N ALA A 94 13.61 -14.02 18.03
CA ALA A 94 14.17 -15.34 18.28
C ALA A 94 13.38 -16.11 19.35
N GLU A 95 12.99 -15.45 20.42
CA GLU A 95 12.12 -16.00 21.49
C GLU A 95 10.75 -16.42 20.91
N ALA A 96 10.14 -15.56 20.10
CA ALA A 96 8.88 -15.88 19.44
C ALA A 96 9.01 -17.09 18.48
N ILE A 97 10.06 -17.15 17.67
CA ILE A 97 10.33 -18.27 16.75
C ILE A 97 10.49 -19.59 17.52
N THR A 98 11.27 -19.60 18.61
CA THR A 98 11.49 -20.80 19.42
C THR A 98 10.23 -21.28 20.12
N HIS A 99 9.39 -20.36 20.57
CA HIS A 99 8.12 -20.67 21.24
C HIS A 99 7.05 -21.19 20.27
N TYR A 100 6.78 -20.44 19.19
CA TYR A 100 5.66 -20.73 18.27
C TYR A 100 6.03 -21.67 17.13
N LYS A 101 7.31 -21.80 16.79
CA LYS A 101 7.85 -22.66 15.73
C LYS A 101 7.11 -22.44 14.39
N PRO A 102 7.06 -21.19 13.88
CA PRO A 102 6.30 -20.87 12.69
C PRO A 102 6.86 -21.61 11.47
N LYS A 103 5.97 -22.03 10.58
CA LYS A 103 6.32 -22.68 9.31
C LYS A 103 6.76 -21.69 8.24
N ALA A 104 6.34 -20.44 8.35
CA ALA A 104 6.75 -19.36 7.46
C ALA A 104 6.57 -18.01 8.14
N PHE A 105 7.26 -17.02 7.61
CA PHE A 105 7.12 -15.60 7.94
C PHE A 105 6.70 -14.82 6.69
N TYR A 106 5.49 -14.27 6.69
CA TYR A 106 5.00 -13.36 5.67
C TYR A 106 5.42 -11.94 6.04
N CYS A 107 6.38 -11.40 5.31
CA CYS A 107 7.04 -10.13 5.62
C CYS A 107 6.55 -9.02 4.70
N ASP A 108 5.74 -8.11 5.23
CA ASP A 108 5.20 -6.98 4.49
C ASP A 108 6.05 -5.72 4.72
N GLY A 109 6.96 -5.46 3.78
CA GLY A 109 7.68 -4.20 3.66
C GLY A 109 8.90 -3.97 4.56
N VAL A 110 9.49 -5.00 5.21
CA VAL A 110 10.67 -4.83 6.10
C VAL A 110 11.79 -5.80 5.73
N PRO A 111 12.67 -5.41 4.79
CA PRO A 111 13.71 -6.31 4.27
C PRO A 111 14.69 -6.79 5.35
N GLU A 112 15.10 -5.94 6.29
CA GLU A 112 16.04 -6.33 7.34
C GLU A 112 15.46 -7.42 8.26
N LEU A 113 14.16 -7.34 8.55
CA LEU A 113 13.48 -8.34 9.35
C LEU A 113 13.35 -9.67 8.60
N ALA A 114 13.10 -9.61 7.29
CA ALA A 114 13.07 -10.79 6.42
C ALA A 114 14.43 -11.51 6.43
N ILE A 115 15.54 -10.76 6.27
CA ILE A 115 16.90 -11.31 6.30
C ILE A 115 17.19 -11.97 7.66
N MET A 116 16.87 -11.30 8.73
CA MET A 116 17.10 -11.79 10.09
C MET A 116 16.30 -13.08 10.36
N VAL A 117 15.04 -13.13 10.03
CA VAL A 117 14.15 -14.29 10.25
C VAL A 117 14.59 -15.47 9.38
N ARG A 118 14.98 -15.22 8.13
CA ARG A 118 15.53 -16.27 7.25
C ARG A 118 16.82 -16.85 7.82
N GLY A 119 17.70 -15.99 8.38
CA GLY A 119 18.93 -16.42 9.05
C GLY A 119 18.68 -17.26 10.32
N MET A 120 17.51 -17.13 10.95
CA MET A 120 17.07 -17.97 12.07
C MET A 120 16.39 -19.28 11.63
N GLY A 121 16.41 -19.61 10.33
CA GLY A 121 15.92 -20.88 9.81
C GLY A 121 14.40 -20.93 9.54
N VAL A 122 13.70 -19.81 9.52
CA VAL A 122 12.29 -19.74 9.15
C VAL A 122 12.16 -19.32 7.69
N PRO A 123 11.41 -20.06 6.86
CA PRO A 123 11.13 -19.66 5.48
C PRO A 123 10.42 -18.30 5.41
N VAL A 124 10.80 -17.48 4.43
CA VAL A 124 10.28 -16.11 4.25
C VAL A 124 9.49 -15.98 2.95
N VAL A 125 8.29 -15.45 3.07
CA VAL A 125 7.52 -14.89 1.96
C VAL A 125 7.62 -13.38 2.04
N LEU A 126 8.32 -12.77 1.10
CA LEU A 126 8.53 -11.32 1.06
C LEU A 126 7.49 -10.65 0.18
N VAL A 127 6.88 -9.57 0.66
CA VAL A 127 6.02 -8.72 -0.18
C VAL A 127 6.90 -7.78 -1.00
N HIS A 128 6.71 -7.84 -2.30
CA HIS A 128 7.32 -6.93 -3.26
C HIS A 128 6.41 -5.73 -3.50
N LEU A 129 6.94 -4.53 -3.33
CA LEU A 129 6.27 -3.25 -3.59
C LEU A 129 6.81 -2.63 -4.89
N PRO A 130 6.00 -1.88 -5.64
CA PRO A 130 6.52 -1.09 -6.76
C PRO A 130 7.56 -0.08 -6.25
N GLY A 131 8.46 0.36 -7.12
CA GLY A 131 9.48 1.36 -6.78
C GLY A 131 10.90 0.95 -7.12
N ASN A 132 11.84 1.86 -6.89
CA ASN A 132 13.26 1.70 -7.23
C ASN A 132 14.03 0.84 -6.20
N ILE A 133 13.41 -0.25 -5.73
CA ILE A 133 13.96 -1.10 -4.66
C ILE A 133 15.28 -1.78 -5.04
N MET A 134 15.53 -2.00 -6.33
CA MET A 134 16.77 -2.63 -6.81
C MET A 134 18.01 -1.75 -6.62
N ASN A 135 17.85 -0.50 -6.23
CA ASN A 135 18.95 0.39 -5.88
C ASN A 135 19.44 0.19 -4.44
N ASP A 136 18.65 -0.49 -3.58
CA ASP A 136 19.02 -0.74 -2.18
C ASP A 136 19.56 -2.17 -2.01
N PRO A 137 20.84 -2.33 -1.63
CA PRO A 137 21.45 -3.64 -1.37
C PRO A 137 20.70 -4.48 -0.31
N THR A 138 20.04 -3.85 0.66
CA THR A 138 19.23 -4.56 1.65
C THR A 138 17.99 -5.19 1.00
N GLN A 139 17.31 -4.43 0.13
CA GLN A 139 16.16 -4.94 -0.62
C GLN A 139 16.57 -6.06 -1.57
N VAL A 140 17.65 -5.88 -2.33
CA VAL A 140 18.17 -6.90 -3.24
C VAL A 140 18.47 -8.19 -2.48
N PHE A 141 19.19 -8.09 -1.35
CA PHE A 141 19.53 -9.25 -0.54
C PHE A 141 18.31 -9.93 0.07
N ALA A 142 17.32 -9.17 0.55
CA ALA A 142 16.07 -9.73 1.06
C ALA A 142 15.29 -10.49 -0.03
N HIS A 143 15.23 -9.94 -1.25
CA HIS A 143 14.59 -10.59 -2.38
C HIS A 143 15.33 -11.85 -2.82
N GLU A 144 16.67 -11.82 -2.82
CA GLU A 144 17.51 -12.99 -3.14
C GLU A 144 17.24 -14.16 -2.20
N LEU A 145 17.27 -13.92 -0.88
CA LEU A 145 17.15 -14.96 0.14
C LEU A 145 15.72 -15.41 0.44
N ALA A 146 14.70 -14.62 0.10
CA ALA A 146 13.30 -15.00 0.33
C ALA A 146 12.97 -16.31 -0.39
N ASP A 147 12.25 -17.21 0.28
CA ASP A 147 11.86 -18.50 -0.32
C ASP A 147 10.79 -18.31 -1.39
N HIS A 148 9.89 -17.34 -1.18
CA HIS A 148 8.89 -16.88 -2.14
C HIS A 148 8.72 -15.37 -2.07
N ILE A 149 8.30 -14.77 -3.17
CA ILE A 149 7.97 -13.35 -3.25
C ILE A 149 6.52 -13.21 -3.73
N VAL A 150 5.77 -12.30 -3.14
CA VAL A 150 4.39 -12.01 -3.52
C VAL A 150 4.27 -10.52 -3.82
N ALA A 151 3.75 -10.19 -5.00
CA ALA A 151 3.39 -8.82 -5.38
C ALA A 151 1.87 -8.68 -5.39
N HIS A 152 1.33 -7.69 -4.67
CA HIS A 152 -0.10 -7.40 -4.62
C HIS A 152 -0.53 -6.47 -5.75
N PHE A 153 0.05 -6.67 -6.93
CA PHE A 153 -0.27 -5.96 -8.16
C PHE A 153 -0.06 -6.89 -9.38
N PRO A 154 -0.59 -6.56 -10.56
CA PRO A 154 -0.45 -7.40 -11.74
C PRO A 154 0.97 -7.39 -12.31
N CYS A 155 1.42 -8.52 -12.83
CA CYS A 155 2.72 -8.66 -13.51
C CYS A 155 2.90 -7.66 -14.68
N SER A 156 1.82 -7.26 -15.33
CA SER A 156 1.87 -6.26 -16.42
C SER A 156 2.31 -4.87 -15.95
N LEU A 157 2.30 -4.59 -14.65
CA LEU A 157 2.73 -3.33 -14.04
C LEU A 157 4.14 -3.41 -13.44
N GLU A 158 4.83 -4.55 -13.61
CA GLU A 158 6.20 -4.71 -13.11
C GLU A 158 7.19 -3.89 -13.93
N GLN A 159 8.23 -3.40 -13.28
CA GLN A 159 9.32 -2.69 -13.91
C GLN A 159 10.25 -3.65 -14.66
N ALA A 160 10.70 -3.24 -15.84
CA ALA A 160 11.56 -4.06 -16.70
C ALA A 160 12.92 -4.42 -16.07
N ASN A 161 13.40 -3.64 -15.10
CA ASN A 161 14.66 -3.86 -14.39
C ASN A 161 14.53 -4.73 -13.14
N TYR A 162 13.32 -5.18 -12.78
CA TYR A 162 13.14 -6.06 -11.63
C TYR A 162 13.68 -7.47 -11.90
N GLN A 163 14.67 -7.87 -11.12
CA GLN A 163 15.46 -9.07 -11.39
C GLN A 163 14.82 -10.38 -10.88
N PHE A 164 13.83 -10.29 -9.98
CA PHE A 164 13.23 -11.46 -9.33
C PHE A 164 11.83 -11.80 -9.84
N ALA A 165 11.45 -11.30 -11.03
CA ALA A 165 10.12 -11.51 -11.60
C ALA A 165 9.74 -13.00 -11.74
N SER A 166 10.70 -13.87 -12.11
CA SER A 166 10.48 -15.32 -12.23
C SER A 166 10.18 -16.02 -10.89
N LYS A 167 10.60 -15.43 -9.76
CA LYS A 167 10.39 -15.93 -8.40
C LYS A 167 9.14 -15.31 -7.75
N THR A 168 8.56 -14.29 -8.38
CA THR A 168 7.46 -13.50 -7.82
C THR A 168 6.10 -14.02 -8.27
N TYR A 169 5.22 -14.26 -7.32
CA TYR A 169 3.80 -14.48 -7.59
C TYR A 169 3.06 -13.14 -7.59
N TYR A 170 2.49 -12.78 -8.73
CA TYR A 170 1.69 -11.56 -8.91
C TYR A 170 0.22 -11.88 -8.72
N SER A 171 -0.39 -11.38 -7.66
CA SER A 171 -1.78 -11.68 -7.35
C SER A 171 -2.80 -10.80 -8.08
N GLY A 172 -2.38 -9.75 -8.75
CA GLY A 172 -3.24 -8.62 -9.09
C GLY A 172 -3.52 -7.75 -7.89
N TYR A 173 -4.17 -6.60 -8.11
CA TYR A 173 -4.53 -5.73 -7.00
C TYR A 173 -5.56 -6.37 -6.07
N ILE A 174 -5.35 -6.20 -4.77
CA ILE A 174 -6.27 -6.61 -3.72
C ILE A 174 -7.09 -5.40 -3.30
N SER A 175 -8.42 -5.51 -3.34
CA SER A 175 -9.31 -4.43 -2.93
C SER A 175 -10.47 -4.95 -2.09
N GLN A 176 -10.80 -4.21 -1.04
CA GLN A 176 -11.99 -4.52 -0.24
C GLN A 176 -13.30 -4.36 -1.02
N TYR A 177 -13.27 -3.66 -2.17
CA TYR A 177 -14.43 -3.45 -3.03
C TYR A 177 -14.46 -4.41 -4.23
N ALA A 178 -13.43 -5.23 -4.43
CA ALA A 178 -13.38 -6.18 -5.54
C ALA A 178 -14.54 -7.18 -5.48
N GLY A 179 -15.19 -7.39 -6.62
CA GLY A 179 -16.33 -8.32 -6.75
C GLY A 179 -17.62 -7.90 -6.03
N ARG A 180 -17.68 -6.67 -5.48
CA ARG A 180 -18.90 -6.12 -4.89
C ARG A 180 -19.71 -5.37 -5.94
N GLU A 181 -21.04 -5.58 -5.93
CA GLU A 181 -21.91 -4.72 -6.73
C GLU A 181 -21.79 -3.27 -6.25
N LEU A 182 -21.39 -2.42 -7.16
CA LEU A 182 -21.36 -0.98 -6.89
C LEU A 182 -22.78 -0.47 -7.00
N LYS A 183 -23.27 0.21 -5.96
CA LYS A 183 -24.49 1.01 -6.08
C LYS A 183 -24.30 1.91 -7.31
N PRO A 184 -25.34 2.13 -8.14
CA PRO A 184 -25.27 3.13 -9.18
C PRO A 184 -24.93 4.47 -8.49
N SER A 185 -23.65 4.76 -8.37
CA SER A 185 -23.24 6.13 -8.03
C SER A 185 -23.78 7.01 -9.13
N ASN A 186 -24.05 8.27 -8.86
CA ASN A 186 -24.45 9.25 -9.88
C ASN A 186 -23.36 9.34 -10.96
N ARG A 187 -23.30 8.30 -11.82
CA ARG A 187 -22.28 8.15 -12.88
C ARG A 187 -22.34 9.25 -13.93
N SER A 188 -23.42 10.02 -13.92
CA SER A 188 -23.63 11.12 -14.88
C SER A 188 -23.04 12.46 -14.45
N ASP A 189 -22.46 12.56 -13.24
CA ASP A 189 -21.95 13.83 -12.75
C ASP A 189 -20.46 13.99 -13.08
N ILE A 190 -20.23 14.35 -14.34
CA ILE A 190 -18.89 14.61 -14.88
C ILE A 190 -18.30 15.94 -14.38
N ASP A 191 -19.13 16.80 -13.82
CA ASP A 191 -18.73 18.10 -13.28
C ASP A 191 -18.35 18.04 -11.80
N ASN A 192 -18.51 16.88 -11.15
CA ASN A 192 -17.98 16.60 -9.82
C ASN A 192 -16.68 15.82 -9.89
N VAL A 193 -15.68 16.33 -9.20
CA VAL A 193 -14.34 15.70 -9.06
C VAL A 193 -14.07 15.46 -7.59
N THR A 194 -13.69 14.24 -7.23
CA THR A 194 -13.22 13.96 -5.88
C THR A 194 -11.70 14.11 -5.81
N VAL A 195 -11.21 14.83 -4.80
CA VAL A 195 -9.79 14.89 -4.44
C VAL A 195 -9.62 14.05 -3.18
N LEU A 196 -8.96 12.91 -3.32
CA LEU A 196 -8.65 12.01 -2.23
C LEU A 196 -7.22 12.26 -1.76
N LEU A 197 -7.08 12.94 -0.63
CA LEU A 197 -5.79 13.29 -0.06
C LEU A 197 -5.12 12.06 0.54
N GLY A 198 -3.82 11.96 0.34
CA GLY A 198 -2.98 10.97 0.97
C GLY A 198 -2.70 11.28 2.45
N TYR A 199 -1.72 10.58 3.03
CA TYR A 199 -1.37 10.72 4.43
C TYR A 199 -0.77 12.09 4.77
N ASP A 200 0.08 12.61 3.89
CA ASP A 200 0.83 13.86 4.13
C ASP A 200 0.10 15.12 3.66
N ASN A 201 -0.99 14.95 2.93
CA ASN A 201 -1.85 16.01 2.38
C ASN A 201 -1.12 16.97 1.42
N TYR A 202 -1.85 17.43 0.42
CA TYR A 202 -1.34 18.47 -0.46
C TYR A 202 -1.34 19.82 0.24
N ASP A 203 -0.35 20.64 -0.07
CA ASP A 203 -0.31 22.02 0.38
C ASP A 203 -1.49 22.81 -0.18
N GLU A 204 -1.97 23.81 0.60
CA GLU A 204 -3.10 24.63 0.20
C GLU A 204 -2.93 25.31 -1.17
N PRO A 205 -1.76 25.84 -1.55
CA PRO A 205 -1.52 26.37 -2.89
C PRO A 205 -1.77 25.35 -4.01
N VAL A 206 -1.38 24.08 -3.80
CA VAL A 206 -1.63 23.00 -4.76
C VAL A 206 -3.12 22.75 -4.89
N LEU A 207 -3.84 22.65 -3.77
CA LEU A 207 -5.29 22.48 -3.77
C LEU A 207 -6.01 23.67 -4.42
N LYS A 208 -5.56 24.90 -4.17
CA LYS A 208 -6.10 26.11 -4.83
C LYS A 208 -5.91 26.07 -6.34
N ASN A 209 -4.78 25.56 -6.83
CA ASN A 209 -4.56 25.40 -8.27
C ASN A 209 -5.47 24.33 -8.89
N ILE A 210 -5.63 23.18 -8.21
CA ILE A 210 -6.52 22.10 -8.63
C ILE A 210 -7.97 22.59 -8.73
N THR A 211 -8.43 23.33 -7.73
CA THR A 211 -9.84 23.68 -7.55
C THR A 211 -10.26 25.03 -8.16
N LYS A 212 -9.39 25.65 -8.94
CA LYS A 212 -9.61 26.99 -9.49
C LYS A 212 -10.70 27.05 -10.58
N ASP A 213 -10.99 25.92 -11.22
CA ASP A 213 -12.08 25.84 -12.21
C ASP A 213 -13.44 25.96 -11.51
N GLN A 214 -14.12 27.10 -11.69
CA GLN A 214 -15.40 27.39 -11.05
C GLN A 214 -16.57 26.59 -11.63
N ASN A 215 -16.39 25.98 -12.80
CA ASN A 215 -17.40 25.12 -13.44
C ASN A 215 -17.37 23.68 -12.92
N THR A 216 -16.32 23.31 -12.18
CA THR A 216 -16.16 22.00 -11.57
C THR A 216 -16.44 22.08 -10.07
N GLN A 217 -17.24 21.16 -9.55
CA GLN A 217 -17.46 20.99 -8.11
C GLN A 217 -16.43 20.01 -7.56
N PHE A 218 -15.80 20.35 -6.46
CA PHE A 218 -14.79 19.50 -5.84
C PHE A 218 -15.23 18.97 -4.48
N THR A 219 -15.09 17.68 -4.27
CA THR A 219 -15.25 17.04 -2.97
C THR A 219 -13.90 16.58 -2.48
N ILE A 220 -13.42 17.14 -1.37
CA ILE A 220 -12.10 16.85 -0.81
C ILE A 220 -12.23 15.94 0.40
N ILE A 221 -11.59 14.78 0.36
CA ILE A 221 -11.63 13.73 1.38
C ILE A 221 -10.23 13.50 1.92
N GLY A 222 -10.10 13.25 3.21
CA GLY A 222 -8.88 12.65 3.77
C GLY A 222 -8.16 13.44 4.83
N ASN A 223 -8.46 14.71 5.07
CA ASN A 223 -7.83 15.45 6.15
C ASN A 223 -8.79 16.26 7.01
N LYS A 224 -8.36 16.50 8.27
CA LYS A 224 -9.02 17.38 9.22
C LYS A 224 -8.62 18.85 9.07
N ARG A 225 -7.69 19.20 8.17
CA ARG A 225 -7.26 20.59 7.99
C ARG A 225 -8.40 21.40 7.36
N GLU A 226 -8.60 22.58 7.90
CA GLU A 226 -9.39 23.60 7.24
C GLU A 226 -8.55 24.20 6.12
N TYR A 227 -9.09 24.25 4.92
CA TYR A 227 -8.49 24.93 3.77
C TYR A 227 -9.36 26.10 3.38
N ASP A 228 -8.74 27.23 3.09
CA ASP A 228 -9.43 28.39 2.48
C ASP A 228 -9.51 28.21 0.96
N LEU A 229 -10.53 27.46 0.53
CA LEU A 229 -10.79 27.14 -0.88
C LEU A 229 -12.07 27.85 -1.39
N GLY A 230 -12.27 27.80 -2.70
CA GLY A 230 -13.45 28.41 -3.34
C GLY A 230 -14.78 27.77 -2.91
N LYS A 231 -15.87 28.45 -3.21
CA LYS A 231 -17.27 28.00 -2.89
C LYS A 231 -17.66 26.70 -3.62
N ASN A 232 -16.96 26.36 -4.67
CA ASN A 232 -17.10 25.11 -5.43
C ASN A 232 -16.41 23.91 -4.76
N CYS A 233 -15.90 24.04 -3.54
CA CYS A 233 -15.22 23.00 -2.78
C CYS A 233 -16.01 22.59 -1.55
N LYS A 234 -16.18 21.27 -1.37
CA LYS A 234 -16.76 20.67 -0.18
C LYS A 234 -15.70 19.82 0.52
N LEU A 235 -15.37 20.16 1.77
CA LEU A 235 -14.43 19.41 2.60
C LEU A 235 -15.23 18.40 3.45
N LEU A 236 -14.88 17.11 3.35
CA LEU A 236 -15.52 16.04 4.13
C LEU A 236 -14.66 15.54 5.30
N GLY A 237 -13.36 15.88 5.34
CA GLY A 237 -12.44 15.30 6.30
C GLY A 237 -12.27 13.79 6.11
N GLN A 238 -11.96 13.09 7.21
CA GLN A 238 -11.82 11.62 7.17
C GLN A 238 -13.19 10.96 7.08
N VAL A 239 -13.30 9.98 6.18
CA VAL A 239 -14.52 9.20 5.95
C VAL A 239 -14.29 7.73 6.33
N LYS A 240 -15.34 7.05 6.76
CA LYS A 240 -15.27 5.62 7.12
C LYS A 240 -15.23 4.71 5.90
N ASP A 241 -15.93 5.09 4.86
CA ASP A 241 -16.02 4.34 3.60
C ASP A 241 -15.93 5.32 2.43
N ILE A 242 -14.83 5.25 1.67
CA ILE A 242 -14.61 6.14 0.53
C ILE A 242 -15.65 5.91 -0.57
N ARG A 243 -16.19 4.71 -0.70
CA ARG A 243 -17.21 4.35 -1.69
C ARG A 243 -18.47 5.21 -1.54
N GLU A 244 -18.84 5.56 -0.31
CA GLU A 244 -20.04 6.36 -0.02
C GLU A 244 -19.77 7.87 -0.16
N ALA A 245 -18.50 8.26 -0.04
CA ALA A 245 -18.07 9.66 -0.02
C ALA A 245 -17.58 10.17 -1.38
N ILE A 246 -17.12 9.29 -2.26
CA ILE A 246 -16.68 9.67 -3.61
C ILE A 246 -17.86 10.10 -4.44
N VAL A 247 -17.75 11.32 -5.01
CA VAL A 247 -18.73 11.93 -5.92
C VAL A 247 -18.09 12.09 -7.30
N GLY A 248 -18.86 11.81 -8.35
CA GLY A 248 -18.38 11.93 -9.73
C GLY A 248 -17.56 10.74 -10.21
N GLU A 249 -17.14 10.82 -11.47
CA GLU A 249 -16.38 9.76 -12.14
C GLU A 249 -14.86 9.97 -12.02
N VAL A 250 -14.42 11.21 -11.90
CA VAL A 250 -13.01 11.60 -11.87
C VAL A 250 -12.54 11.70 -10.42
N VAL A 251 -11.43 11.03 -10.11
CA VAL A 251 -10.78 11.11 -8.80
C VAL A 251 -9.31 11.51 -8.98
N ILE A 252 -8.92 12.56 -8.26
CA ILE A 252 -7.52 12.94 -8.10
C ILE A 252 -7.02 12.27 -6.81
N SER A 253 -5.94 11.51 -6.87
CA SER A 253 -5.38 10.86 -5.68
C SER A 253 -3.88 10.65 -5.79
N ALA A 254 -3.25 10.41 -4.66
CA ALA A 254 -1.91 9.84 -4.61
C ALA A 254 -1.89 8.42 -5.22
N ALA A 255 -0.70 7.95 -5.61
CA ALA A 255 -0.55 6.66 -6.28
C ALA A 255 -0.27 5.49 -5.33
N GLY A 256 -0.79 5.54 -4.10
CA GLY A 256 -0.69 4.43 -3.16
C GLY A 256 -1.44 3.19 -3.65
N GLN A 257 -0.81 2.03 -3.56
CA GLN A 257 -1.30 0.78 -4.17
C GLN A 257 -2.72 0.41 -3.75
N ASN A 258 -3.06 0.49 -2.47
CA ASN A 258 -4.40 0.13 -1.99
C ASN A 258 -5.46 1.14 -2.47
N THR A 259 -5.13 2.43 -2.48
CA THR A 259 -6.03 3.47 -3.00
C THR A 259 -6.32 3.24 -4.48
N ILE A 260 -5.29 2.96 -5.29
CA ILE A 260 -5.45 2.62 -6.71
C ILE A 260 -6.35 1.40 -6.87
N ALA A 261 -6.09 0.33 -6.12
CA ALA A 261 -6.90 -0.89 -6.16
C ALA A 261 -8.38 -0.62 -5.85
N GLU A 262 -8.66 0.17 -4.83
CA GLU A 262 -10.01 0.57 -4.45
C GLU A 262 -10.69 1.42 -5.51
N LEU A 263 -10.01 2.44 -6.02
CA LEU A 263 -10.57 3.34 -7.04
C LEU A 263 -10.83 2.64 -8.37
N LEU A 264 -9.93 1.73 -8.78
CA LEU A 264 -10.15 0.88 -9.97
C LEU A 264 -11.34 -0.06 -9.76
N SER A 265 -11.49 -0.65 -8.57
CA SER A 265 -12.67 -1.47 -8.22
C SER A 265 -13.97 -0.68 -8.28
N LEU A 266 -13.92 0.63 -8.00
CA LEU A 266 -15.04 1.54 -8.09
C LEU A 266 -15.26 2.10 -9.51
N GLY A 267 -14.47 1.68 -10.50
CA GLY A 267 -14.58 2.10 -11.89
C GLY A 267 -14.30 3.59 -12.11
N LYS A 268 -13.42 4.19 -11.29
CA LYS A 268 -13.12 5.63 -11.37
C LYS A 268 -12.06 5.93 -12.41
N ARG A 269 -12.14 7.12 -12.99
CA ARG A 269 -11.11 7.71 -13.86
C ARG A 269 -10.11 8.43 -12.99
N LEU A 270 -8.83 8.07 -13.08
CA LEU A 270 -7.82 8.52 -12.14
C LEU A 270 -6.95 9.62 -12.74
N ILE A 271 -6.74 10.68 -11.98
CA ILE A 271 -5.63 11.61 -12.12
C ILE A 271 -4.70 11.35 -10.93
N LEU A 272 -3.50 10.88 -11.20
CA LEU A 272 -2.53 10.53 -10.17
C LEU A 272 -1.59 11.70 -9.91
N LEU A 273 -1.52 12.11 -8.65
CA LEU A 273 -0.59 13.09 -8.12
C LEU A 273 0.28 12.39 -7.06
N PRO A 274 1.39 11.75 -7.49
CA PRO A 274 2.19 10.93 -6.59
C PRO A 274 2.87 11.75 -5.51
N GLU A 275 2.81 11.26 -4.27
CA GLU A 275 3.52 11.82 -3.12
C GLU A 275 4.96 11.26 -3.06
N PRO A 276 5.94 12.03 -2.52
CA PRO A 276 7.26 11.51 -2.21
C PRO A 276 7.16 10.32 -1.24
N ARG A 277 7.75 9.19 -1.60
CA ARG A 277 7.80 7.96 -0.78
C ARG A 277 9.16 7.30 -0.93
N PRO A 278 9.60 6.49 0.06
CA PRO A 278 10.80 5.70 -0.08
C PRO A 278 10.80 4.92 -1.40
N TYR A 279 11.97 4.82 -2.04
CA TYR A 279 12.16 4.13 -3.32
C TYR A 279 11.35 4.71 -4.49
N ASP A 280 10.87 5.95 -4.40
CA ASP A 280 9.98 6.57 -5.40
C ASP A 280 8.73 5.72 -5.72
N GLU A 281 8.26 4.94 -4.75
CA GLU A 281 7.18 3.95 -4.92
C GLU A 281 5.99 4.52 -5.70
N GLN A 282 5.46 5.65 -5.24
CA GLN A 282 4.28 6.24 -5.88
C GLN A 282 4.58 6.86 -7.25
N VAL A 283 5.76 7.47 -7.41
CA VAL A 283 6.16 8.07 -8.69
C VAL A 283 6.32 7.00 -9.75
N VAL A 284 7.01 5.91 -9.43
CA VAL A 284 7.19 4.77 -10.32
C VAL A 284 5.84 4.15 -10.67
N HIS A 285 5.01 3.90 -9.67
CA HIS A 285 3.69 3.29 -9.85
C HIS A 285 2.78 4.15 -10.74
N ALA A 286 2.71 5.46 -10.48
CA ALA A 286 1.92 6.40 -11.27
C ALA A 286 2.37 6.45 -12.75
N ASN A 287 3.69 6.48 -12.99
CA ASN A 287 4.24 6.47 -14.34
C ASN A 287 3.89 5.20 -15.10
N VAL A 288 3.99 4.03 -14.47
CA VAL A 288 3.62 2.75 -15.09
C VAL A 288 2.13 2.74 -15.46
N LEU A 289 1.26 3.16 -14.56
CA LEU A 289 -0.18 3.24 -14.81
C LEU A 289 -0.53 4.23 -15.94
N ALA A 290 0.13 5.39 -15.98
CA ALA A 290 -0.07 6.37 -17.03
C ALA A 290 0.42 5.85 -18.41
N ASN A 291 1.60 5.24 -18.47
CA ASN A 291 2.16 4.65 -19.68
C ASN A 291 1.28 3.51 -20.24
N GLN A 292 0.55 2.83 -19.38
CA GLN A 292 -0.39 1.78 -19.76
C GLN A 292 -1.81 2.29 -20.02
N ASN A 293 -2.00 3.60 -20.03
CA ASN A 293 -3.31 4.24 -20.25
C ASN A 293 -4.38 3.79 -19.25
N VAL A 294 -3.97 3.55 -17.99
CA VAL A 294 -4.88 3.22 -16.86
C VAL A 294 -5.30 4.49 -16.12
N ALA A 295 -4.41 5.48 -16.05
CA ALA A 295 -4.62 6.75 -15.37
C ALA A 295 -3.97 7.91 -16.12
N LEU A 296 -4.33 9.13 -15.74
CA LEU A 296 -3.61 10.35 -16.13
C LEU A 296 -2.63 10.74 -15.02
N LEU A 297 -1.51 11.36 -15.40
CA LEU A 297 -0.51 11.83 -14.45
C LEU A 297 -0.59 13.34 -14.31
N ALA A 298 -0.47 13.85 -13.08
CA ALA A 298 -0.33 15.25 -12.76
C ALA A 298 0.91 15.49 -11.89
N GLN A 299 1.32 16.74 -11.75
CA GLN A 299 2.44 17.16 -10.92
C GLN A 299 2.02 18.35 -10.04
N GLU A 300 2.58 18.45 -8.84
CA GLU A 300 2.26 19.53 -7.89
C GLU A 300 2.51 20.93 -8.47
N ASN A 301 3.54 21.07 -9.29
CA ASN A 301 3.92 22.34 -9.93
C ASN A 301 3.11 22.68 -11.19
N PHE A 302 2.06 21.93 -11.51
CA PHE A 302 1.17 22.27 -12.62
C PHE A 302 0.59 23.65 -12.44
N SER A 303 0.65 24.47 -13.51
CA SER A 303 -0.09 25.72 -13.59
C SER A 303 -1.61 25.46 -13.59
N THR A 304 -2.39 26.50 -13.34
CA THR A 304 -3.86 26.45 -13.43
C THR A 304 -4.31 25.90 -14.80
N GLU A 305 -3.70 26.35 -15.89
CA GLU A 305 -4.03 25.90 -17.24
C GLU A 305 -3.73 24.41 -17.42
N GLN A 306 -2.60 23.92 -16.91
CA GLN A 306 -2.25 22.49 -16.96
C GLN A 306 -3.26 21.66 -16.16
N TRP A 307 -3.71 22.13 -14.99
CA TRP A 307 -4.75 21.48 -14.21
C TRP A 307 -6.08 21.45 -14.97
N GLN A 308 -6.52 22.56 -15.57
CA GLN A 308 -7.72 22.59 -16.40
C GLN A 308 -7.64 21.60 -17.56
N ASN A 309 -6.49 21.54 -18.24
CA ASN A 309 -6.27 20.62 -19.36
C ASN A 309 -6.35 19.16 -18.93
N VAL A 310 -5.74 18.77 -17.80
CA VAL A 310 -5.79 17.36 -17.32
C VAL A 310 -7.18 16.99 -16.83
N LEU A 311 -7.91 17.92 -16.20
CA LEU A 311 -9.31 17.72 -15.79
C LEU A 311 -10.22 17.51 -17.02
N GLN A 312 -10.09 18.32 -18.05
CA GLN A 312 -10.86 18.16 -19.29
C GLN A 312 -10.53 16.82 -19.98
N LYS A 313 -9.26 16.43 -20.03
CA LYS A 313 -8.86 15.12 -20.52
C LYS A 313 -9.49 13.98 -19.71
N ALA A 314 -9.52 14.10 -18.39
CA ALA A 314 -10.09 13.08 -17.52
C ALA A 314 -11.58 12.87 -17.75
N LYS A 315 -12.33 13.92 -18.05
CA LYS A 315 -13.76 13.84 -18.34
C LYS A 315 -14.10 12.94 -19.55
N ILE A 316 -13.21 12.86 -20.52
CA ILE A 316 -13.38 12.04 -21.74
C ILE A 316 -12.44 10.80 -21.79
N PHE A 317 -11.58 10.66 -20.78
CA PHE A 317 -10.60 9.58 -20.70
C PHE A 317 -11.30 8.24 -20.55
N THR A 318 -10.91 7.30 -21.41
CA THR A 318 -11.33 5.90 -21.31
C THR A 318 -10.12 5.07 -20.89
N PRO A 319 -10.04 4.66 -19.62
CA PRO A 319 -8.96 3.80 -19.16
C PRO A 319 -8.89 2.51 -19.97
N SER A 320 -7.69 1.99 -20.17
CA SER A 320 -7.52 0.65 -20.72
C SER A 320 -8.29 -0.35 -19.85
N ASP A 321 -9.15 -1.15 -20.51
CA ASP A 321 -9.87 -2.24 -19.84
C ASP A 321 -8.88 -3.38 -19.54
N LYS A 322 -8.16 -3.22 -18.44
CA LYS A 322 -7.27 -4.25 -17.91
C LYS A 322 -7.85 -4.72 -16.61
N ASN A 323 -8.10 -6.01 -16.52
CA ASN A 323 -8.54 -6.64 -15.26
C ASN A 323 -7.38 -6.64 -14.25
N LEU A 324 -7.05 -5.46 -13.71
CA LEU A 324 -5.92 -5.26 -12.79
C LEU A 324 -6.26 -5.68 -11.37
N VAL A 325 -7.55 -5.66 -11.01
CA VAL A 325 -8.05 -6.04 -9.67
C VAL A 325 -8.50 -7.49 -9.68
N ASN A 326 -7.98 -8.28 -8.75
CA ASN A 326 -8.34 -9.69 -8.59
C ASN A 326 -9.14 -9.91 -7.31
N ALA A 327 -10.45 -10.13 -7.44
CA ALA A 327 -11.32 -10.39 -6.30
C ALA A 327 -10.98 -11.69 -5.54
N SER A 328 -10.32 -12.65 -6.20
CA SER A 328 -9.91 -13.92 -5.62
C SER A 328 -8.49 -13.90 -5.05
N ALA A 329 -7.75 -12.78 -5.19
CA ALA A 329 -6.35 -12.71 -4.77
C ALA A 329 -6.10 -13.16 -3.32
N PRO A 330 -6.92 -12.79 -2.32
CA PRO A 330 -6.72 -13.28 -0.95
C PRO A 330 -6.76 -14.81 -0.84
N GLN A 331 -7.71 -15.45 -1.52
CA GLN A 331 -7.88 -16.91 -1.52
C GLN A 331 -6.75 -17.60 -2.27
N GLU A 332 -6.32 -17.02 -3.39
CA GLU A 332 -5.21 -17.54 -4.20
C GLU A 332 -3.89 -17.45 -3.44
N ILE A 333 -3.60 -16.34 -2.77
CA ILE A 333 -2.42 -16.19 -1.91
C ILE A 333 -2.47 -17.23 -0.78
N ALA A 334 -3.61 -17.37 -0.09
CA ALA A 334 -3.77 -18.34 0.98
C ALA A 334 -3.58 -19.78 0.50
N GLN A 335 -4.07 -20.10 -0.70
CA GLN A 335 -3.87 -21.43 -1.31
C GLN A 335 -2.39 -21.65 -1.71
N LYS A 336 -1.70 -20.64 -2.22
CA LYS A 336 -0.26 -20.70 -2.46
C LYS A 336 0.51 -20.96 -1.16
N MET A 337 0.23 -20.20 -0.12
CA MET A 337 0.82 -20.37 1.21
C MET A 337 0.60 -21.80 1.73
N LYS A 338 -0.62 -22.33 1.59
CA LYS A 338 -0.93 -23.71 1.94
C LYS A 338 -0.05 -24.71 1.18
N ASN A 339 0.06 -24.55 -0.13
CA ASN A 339 0.86 -25.44 -0.96
C ASN A 339 2.35 -25.42 -0.62
N TRP A 340 2.85 -24.28 -0.13
CA TRP A 340 4.26 -24.13 0.25
C TRP A 340 4.55 -24.65 1.67
N TYR A 341 3.62 -24.50 2.63
CA TYR A 341 3.96 -24.62 4.06
C TYR A 341 2.98 -25.43 4.93
N ALA A 342 1.89 -25.95 4.40
CA ALA A 342 0.90 -26.72 5.19
C ALA A 342 0.97 -28.24 4.97
#